data_def781143d110c78a5f03b2f8a45996a
#
_entry.id   def781143d110c78a5f03b2f8a45996a
#
_cell.length_a   1.000
_cell.length_b   1.000
_cell.length_c   1.000
_cell.angle_alpha   90.00
_cell.angle_beta   90.00
_cell.angle_gamma   90.00
#
_symmetry.space_group_name_H-M   'P 1'
#
loop_
_entity.id
_entity.type
_entity.pdbx_description
1 polymer ?
#
loop_
_entity_poly.entity_id
_entity_poly.type
_entity_poly.pdbx_seq_one_letter_code
_entity_poly.pdbx_strand_id
1 'polypeptide(L)'
;MTPWDTTIVLAQNGLNLEGPVISAFPSNPILSSVVYLGATQYAPGKILHDDPDVQRIGAFANQNFDEGVVENKAKRWIAIYNPNDKLETIYDPDVMRARWRKLVYNASYNPVAAILGLDTPRMRMSRHIIDDLIRPIMREIIAAAEACGVSGFPEDLPEIVIRGDPIDTEFKPSMAQDAEKGGFMEIENIVGEPLREGMKKGVDMPTLRTVYGLLKGLQLKVKESRGLWVPGFENGHPYA
;
A
#
# COMPACT_ATOMS: atom_id res chain seq x y z
N MET A 1 16.82 6.00 19.91
CA MET A 1 16.78 7.09 18.91
C MET A 1 16.97 8.42 19.63
N THR A 2 17.75 9.34 19.04
CA THR A 2 17.97 10.67 19.63
C THR A 2 16.75 11.54 19.28
N PRO A 3 16.01 12.06 20.28
CA PRO A 3 14.92 13.00 20.05
C PRO A 3 15.36 14.18 19.19
N TRP A 4 14.51 14.68 18.31
CA TRP A 4 14.71 15.83 17.41
C TRP A 4 15.79 15.65 16.32
N ASP A 5 16.72 14.72 16.47
CA ASP A 5 17.82 14.51 15.54
C ASP A 5 17.59 13.32 14.60
N THR A 6 17.15 12.18 15.15
CA THR A 6 16.84 11.00 14.34
C THR A 6 15.57 11.20 13.53
N THR A 7 15.66 11.06 12.20
CA THR A 7 14.53 11.06 11.29
C THR A 7 14.08 9.63 11.00
N ILE A 8 12.79 9.35 11.04
CA ILE A 8 12.23 8.04 10.74
C ILE A 8 11.62 8.11 9.33
N VAL A 9 12.00 7.19 8.45
CA VAL A 9 11.45 7.10 7.09
C VAL A 9 10.57 5.86 6.99
N LEU A 10 9.29 6.05 6.67
CA LEU A 10 8.32 4.97 6.47
C LEU A 10 8.20 4.67 4.98
N ALA A 11 8.85 3.59 4.55
CA ALA A 11 8.85 3.11 3.17
C ALA A 11 7.79 2.03 2.89
N GLN A 12 6.98 1.68 3.91
CA GLN A 12 5.93 0.67 3.79
C GLN A 12 4.79 1.12 2.87
N ASN A 13 4.12 0.12 2.28
CA ASN A 13 2.91 0.33 1.50
C ASN A 13 1.71 0.65 2.40
N GLY A 14 0.68 1.24 1.79
CA GLY A 14 -0.60 1.43 2.45
C GLY A 14 -0.78 2.81 3.07
N LEU A 15 -1.78 2.93 3.92
CA LEU A 15 -2.24 4.17 4.54
C LEU A 15 -2.13 4.08 6.07
N ASN A 16 -2.15 5.24 6.74
CA ASN A 16 -2.15 5.38 8.20
C ASN A 16 -0.99 4.65 8.92
N LEU A 17 0.18 4.67 8.30
CA LEU A 17 1.39 4.04 8.85
C LEU A 17 2.00 4.85 9.99
N GLU A 18 1.82 6.17 9.94
CA GLU A 18 2.50 7.14 10.80
C GLU A 18 1.95 7.18 12.23
N GLY A 19 0.65 6.94 12.41
CA GLY A 19 -0.01 7.11 13.71
C GLY A 19 0.68 6.39 14.86
N PRO A 20 0.90 5.07 14.79
CA PRO A 20 1.62 4.33 15.83
C PRO A 20 3.05 4.81 16.03
N VAL A 21 3.73 5.23 14.94
CA VAL A 21 5.12 5.69 14.99
C VAL A 21 5.21 7.07 15.64
N ILE A 22 4.31 8.01 15.30
CA ILE A 22 4.21 9.33 15.95
C ILE A 22 3.94 9.16 17.44
N SER A 23 3.04 8.25 17.81
CA SER A 23 2.72 7.99 19.22
C SER A 23 3.91 7.44 20.00
N ALA A 24 4.72 6.58 19.37
CA ALA A 24 5.90 6.00 20.00
C ALA A 24 7.11 6.95 20.00
N PHE A 25 7.22 7.86 19.03
CA PHE A 25 8.36 8.76 18.82
C PHE A 25 7.90 10.20 18.53
N PRO A 26 7.19 10.85 19.47
CA PRO A 26 6.56 12.16 19.23
C PRO A 26 7.57 13.30 19.00
N SER A 27 8.82 13.10 19.36
CA SER A 27 9.91 14.07 19.20
C SER A 27 10.82 13.81 17.99
N ASN A 28 10.41 12.92 17.08
CA ASN A 28 11.21 12.57 15.91
C ASN A 28 10.46 12.90 14.63
N PRO A 29 11.07 13.59 13.66
CA PRO A 29 10.47 13.82 12.35
C PRO A 29 10.22 12.48 11.64
N ILE A 30 9.04 12.34 11.03
CA ILE A 30 8.64 11.13 10.31
C ILE A 30 8.34 11.50 8.86
N LEU A 31 8.99 10.81 7.94
CA LEU A 31 8.83 10.98 6.51
C LEU A 31 8.01 9.84 5.91
N SER A 32 7.12 10.18 5.00
CA SER A 32 6.44 9.24 4.11
C SER A 32 7.33 9.01 2.90
N SER A 33 7.68 7.76 2.60
CA SER A 33 8.28 7.37 1.33
C SER A 33 7.33 6.45 0.56
N VAL A 34 6.87 6.92 -0.59
CA VAL A 34 6.07 6.11 -1.52
C VAL A 34 7.03 5.52 -2.54
N VAL A 35 7.29 4.22 -2.42
CA VAL A 35 8.30 3.50 -3.20
C VAL A 35 7.63 2.71 -4.32
N TYR A 36 8.14 2.84 -5.54
CA TYR A 36 7.85 1.97 -6.67
C TYR A 36 9.14 1.24 -6.98
N LEU A 37 9.14 -0.07 -6.78
CA LEU A 37 10.34 -0.91 -6.89
C LEU A 37 9.91 -2.34 -7.21
N GLY A 38 10.47 -2.89 -8.27
CA GLY A 38 10.42 -4.33 -8.56
C GLY A 38 11.67 -5.00 -7.99
N ALA A 39 11.51 -5.72 -6.88
CA ALA A 39 12.59 -6.50 -6.30
C ALA A 39 12.04 -7.80 -5.70
N THR A 40 12.56 -8.92 -6.14
CA THR A 40 12.13 -10.25 -5.69
C THR A 40 13.30 -11.05 -5.14
N GLN A 41 13.19 -11.49 -3.90
CA GLN A 41 14.11 -12.50 -3.37
C GLN A 41 13.67 -13.88 -3.87
N TYR A 42 14.41 -14.45 -4.82
CA TYR A 42 14.12 -15.76 -5.41
C TYR A 42 14.89 -16.93 -4.74
N ALA A 43 15.91 -16.62 -3.95
CA ALA A 43 16.62 -17.56 -3.08
C ALA A 43 17.27 -16.80 -1.91
N PRO A 44 17.67 -17.46 -0.82
CA PRO A 44 18.36 -16.80 0.29
C PRO A 44 19.59 -16.01 -0.19
N GLY A 45 19.58 -14.71 0.08
CA GLY A 45 20.65 -13.77 -0.31
C GLY A 45 20.71 -13.43 -1.81
N LYS A 46 19.76 -13.90 -2.64
CA LYS A 46 19.68 -13.60 -4.07
C LYS A 46 18.45 -12.80 -4.38
N ILE A 47 18.66 -11.56 -4.83
CA ILE A 47 17.60 -10.61 -5.16
C ILE A 47 17.68 -10.31 -6.65
N LEU A 48 16.56 -10.44 -7.34
CA LEU A 48 16.35 -9.87 -8.67
C LEU A 48 15.76 -8.48 -8.48
N HIS A 49 16.40 -7.48 -9.06
CA HIS A 49 15.91 -6.11 -9.13
C HIS A 49 15.71 -5.80 -10.62
N ASP A 50 14.47 -5.79 -11.06
CA ASP A 50 14.05 -5.78 -12.45
C ASP A 50 13.19 -4.58 -12.84
N ASP A 51 12.89 -3.70 -11.88
CA ASP A 51 12.13 -2.47 -12.10
C ASP A 51 12.83 -1.28 -11.42
N PRO A 52 12.80 -0.08 -12.01
CA PRO A 52 13.45 1.10 -11.44
C PRO A 52 13.03 1.38 -9.99
N ASP A 53 13.98 1.87 -9.18
CA ASP A 53 13.68 2.40 -7.84
C ASP A 53 13.25 3.86 -7.97
N VAL A 54 11.96 4.09 -7.80
CA VAL A 54 11.34 5.41 -7.81
C VAL A 54 10.74 5.70 -6.44
N GLN A 55 11.13 6.82 -5.83
CA GLN A 55 10.60 7.23 -4.53
C GLN A 55 10.06 8.66 -4.56
N ARG A 56 8.87 8.84 -3.97
CA ARG A 56 8.32 10.16 -3.64
C ARG A 56 8.31 10.32 -2.13
N ILE A 57 9.01 11.33 -1.64
CA ILE A 57 9.26 11.52 -0.21
C ILE A 57 8.74 12.86 0.25
N GLY A 58 7.92 12.85 1.30
CA GLY A 58 7.37 14.06 1.89
C GLY A 58 7.04 13.90 3.37
N ALA A 59 6.46 14.95 3.94
CA ALA A 59 6.03 14.98 5.33
C ALA A 59 4.66 14.34 5.51
N PHE A 60 4.41 13.73 6.68
CA PHE A 60 3.04 13.51 7.14
C PHE A 60 2.49 14.79 7.77
N ALA A 61 1.23 15.13 7.46
CA ALA A 61 0.61 16.40 7.87
C ALA A 61 0.32 16.53 9.38
N ASN A 62 0.32 15.43 10.12
CA ASN A 62 -0.08 15.36 11.52
C ASN A 62 1.11 15.44 12.50
N GLN A 63 2.24 15.99 12.08
CA GLN A 63 3.43 16.14 12.90
C GLN A 63 3.51 17.52 13.54
N ASN A 64 4.11 17.58 14.74
CA ASN A 64 4.40 18.82 15.45
C ASN A 64 5.75 19.43 15.01
N PHE A 65 5.99 19.51 13.71
CA PHE A 65 7.21 20.07 13.14
C PHE A 65 6.87 21.08 12.06
N ASP A 66 7.66 22.16 11.97
CA ASP A 66 7.55 23.10 10.87
C ASP A 66 7.82 22.42 9.53
N GLU A 67 7.03 22.76 8.51
CA GLU A 67 7.17 22.19 7.17
C GLU A 67 8.59 22.28 6.63
N GLY A 68 9.26 23.42 6.79
CA GLY A 68 10.65 23.63 6.36
C GLY A 68 11.65 22.70 7.05
N VAL A 69 11.41 22.33 8.30
CA VAL A 69 12.24 21.37 9.02
C VAL A 69 12.10 19.98 8.39
N VAL A 70 10.87 19.54 8.14
CA VAL A 70 10.60 18.21 7.58
C VAL A 70 11.04 18.13 6.12
N GLU A 71 10.86 19.19 5.34
CA GLU A 71 11.39 19.31 3.98
C GLU A 71 12.91 19.14 3.94
N ASN A 72 13.64 19.83 4.82
CA ASN A 72 15.09 19.71 4.90
C ASN A 72 15.53 18.28 5.29
N LYS A 73 14.77 17.60 6.18
CA LYS A 73 15.04 16.20 6.52
C LYS A 73 14.78 15.27 5.33
N ALA A 74 13.73 15.53 4.55
CA ALA A 74 13.43 14.77 3.32
C ALA A 74 14.52 14.96 2.26
N LYS A 75 14.95 16.20 2.00
CA LYS A 75 16.05 16.50 1.07
C LYS A 75 17.37 15.87 1.52
N ARG A 76 17.65 15.86 2.84
CA ARG A 76 18.81 15.15 3.39
C ARG A 76 18.73 13.63 3.16
N TRP A 77 17.54 13.03 3.35
CA TRP A 77 17.35 11.62 3.05
C TRP A 77 17.64 11.32 1.59
N ILE A 78 17.07 12.12 0.66
CA ILE A 78 17.31 11.98 -0.78
C ILE A 78 18.82 12.01 -1.10
N ALA A 79 19.54 12.97 -0.55
CA ALA A 79 21.00 13.09 -0.77
C ALA A 79 21.79 11.89 -0.23
N ILE A 80 21.33 11.25 0.85
CA ILE A 80 21.95 10.04 1.41
C ILE A 80 21.59 8.80 0.58
N TYR A 81 20.33 8.68 0.19
CA TYR A 81 19.83 7.50 -0.50
C TYR A 81 20.26 7.46 -1.98
N ASN A 82 20.28 8.62 -2.63
CA ASN A 82 20.61 8.78 -4.04
C ASN A 82 21.80 9.75 -4.26
N PRO A 83 23.00 9.45 -3.72
CA PRO A 83 24.13 10.39 -3.71
C PRO A 83 24.70 10.69 -5.09
N ASN A 84 24.41 9.87 -6.09
CA ASN A 84 24.91 9.99 -7.46
C ASN A 84 23.81 10.39 -8.46
N ASP A 85 22.62 10.73 -7.98
CA ASP A 85 21.47 11.13 -8.79
C ASP A 85 21.11 10.12 -9.91
N LYS A 86 21.25 8.83 -9.58
CA LYS A 86 20.96 7.72 -10.51
C LYS A 86 19.57 7.16 -10.40
N LEU A 87 18.87 7.46 -9.30
CA LEU A 87 17.54 6.99 -8.98
C LEU A 87 16.55 8.14 -9.12
N GLU A 88 15.29 7.84 -9.36
CA GLU A 88 14.22 8.84 -9.33
C GLU A 88 13.70 9.00 -7.90
N THR A 89 14.43 9.78 -7.09
CA THR A 89 14.06 10.06 -5.70
C THR A 89 13.71 11.54 -5.55
N ILE A 90 12.43 11.84 -5.35
CA ILE A 90 11.88 13.20 -5.48
C ILE A 90 11.24 13.61 -4.16
N TYR A 91 11.54 14.85 -3.72
CA TYR A 91 10.74 15.49 -2.68
C TYR A 91 9.35 15.83 -3.26
N ASP A 92 8.31 15.34 -2.60
CA ASP A 92 6.92 15.55 -2.99
C ASP A 92 6.17 16.20 -1.82
N PRO A 93 5.83 17.49 -1.91
CA PRO A 93 5.05 18.18 -0.86
C PRO A 93 3.64 17.59 -0.73
N ASP A 94 3.11 16.95 -1.78
CA ASP A 94 1.82 16.29 -1.80
C ASP A 94 1.98 14.74 -1.79
N VAL A 95 2.87 14.26 -0.94
CA VAL A 95 3.16 12.81 -0.83
C VAL A 95 1.93 11.96 -0.49
N MET A 96 0.92 12.57 0.15
CA MET A 96 -0.34 11.88 0.45
C MET A 96 -1.12 11.56 -0.82
N ARG A 97 -1.13 12.47 -1.80
CA ARG A 97 -1.71 12.20 -3.12
C ARG A 97 -0.97 11.08 -3.85
N ALA A 98 0.36 11.09 -3.79
CA ALA A 98 1.17 9.99 -4.34
C ALA A 98 0.83 8.66 -3.67
N ARG A 99 0.62 8.65 -2.34
CA ARG A 99 0.24 7.46 -1.56
C ARG A 99 -1.14 6.93 -1.96
N TRP A 100 -2.15 7.78 -2.04
CA TRP A 100 -3.48 7.40 -2.51
C TRP A 100 -3.48 6.94 -3.98
N ARG A 101 -2.71 7.62 -4.84
CA ARG A 101 -2.55 7.19 -6.24
C ARG A 101 -1.96 5.78 -6.34
N LYS A 102 -0.96 5.45 -5.52
CA LYS A 102 -0.41 4.09 -5.47
C LYS A 102 -1.43 3.07 -4.96
N LEU A 103 -2.31 3.47 -4.03
CA LEU A 103 -3.38 2.62 -3.52
C LEU A 103 -4.43 2.29 -4.59
N VAL A 104 -4.64 3.13 -5.62
CA VAL A 104 -5.53 2.77 -6.74
C VAL A 104 -5.09 1.46 -7.38
N TYR A 105 -3.78 1.21 -7.52
CA TYR A 105 -3.23 -0.07 -7.95
C TYR A 105 -3.20 -1.10 -6.81
N ASN A 106 -2.55 -0.75 -5.69
CA ASN A 106 -2.25 -1.73 -4.64
C ASN A 106 -3.50 -2.27 -3.95
N ALA A 107 -4.56 -1.46 -3.75
CA ALA A 107 -5.78 -1.91 -3.11
C ALA A 107 -6.74 -2.66 -4.07
N SER A 108 -6.47 -2.64 -5.38
CA SER A 108 -7.26 -3.35 -6.38
C SER A 108 -6.55 -4.62 -6.88
N TYR A 109 -5.41 -4.48 -7.54
CA TYR A 109 -4.70 -5.61 -8.12
C TYR A 109 -4.11 -6.56 -7.07
N ASN A 110 -3.42 -6.04 -6.05
CA ASN A 110 -2.74 -6.90 -5.07
C ASN A 110 -3.67 -7.88 -4.36
N PRO A 111 -4.81 -7.45 -3.78
CA PRO A 111 -5.71 -8.36 -3.10
C PRO A 111 -6.39 -9.36 -4.04
N VAL A 112 -6.83 -8.92 -5.22
CA VAL A 112 -7.49 -9.80 -6.19
C VAL A 112 -6.50 -10.85 -6.72
N ALA A 113 -5.24 -10.45 -7.01
CA ALA A 113 -4.18 -11.37 -7.39
C ALA A 113 -3.87 -12.40 -6.29
N ALA A 114 -3.83 -11.98 -5.03
CA ALA A 114 -3.59 -12.87 -3.89
C ALA A 114 -4.74 -13.88 -3.69
N ILE A 115 -5.99 -13.47 -3.93
CA ILE A 115 -7.17 -14.34 -3.81
C ILE A 115 -7.23 -15.35 -4.96
N LEU A 116 -6.96 -14.89 -6.20
CA LEU A 116 -7.11 -15.72 -7.40
C LEU A 116 -5.86 -16.53 -7.76
N GLY A 117 -4.68 -16.16 -7.23
CA GLY A 117 -3.40 -16.76 -7.61
C GLY A 117 -2.97 -16.40 -9.03
N LEU A 118 -3.48 -15.30 -9.60
CA LEU A 118 -3.20 -14.86 -10.97
C LEU A 118 -2.23 -13.67 -10.98
N ASP A 119 -1.42 -13.58 -12.05
CA ASP A 119 -0.65 -12.39 -12.37
C ASP A 119 -1.53 -11.28 -13.00
N THR A 120 -1.00 -10.06 -13.09
CA THR A 120 -1.75 -8.90 -13.59
C THR A 120 -2.13 -9.03 -15.06
N PRO A 121 -1.26 -9.55 -15.98
CA PRO A 121 -1.65 -9.79 -17.36
C PRO A 121 -2.85 -10.75 -17.50
N ARG A 122 -2.84 -11.88 -16.78
CA ARG A 122 -3.95 -12.85 -16.81
C ARG A 122 -5.24 -12.26 -16.28
N MET A 123 -5.18 -11.49 -15.18
CA MET A 123 -6.35 -10.77 -14.67
C MET A 123 -6.89 -9.77 -15.68
N ARG A 124 -6.00 -9.03 -16.37
CA ARG A 124 -6.38 -8.05 -17.40
C ARG A 124 -7.04 -8.69 -18.62
N MET A 125 -6.74 -9.95 -18.94
CA MET A 125 -7.39 -10.70 -20.02
C MET A 125 -8.85 -11.11 -19.69
N SER A 126 -9.23 -11.06 -18.43
CA SER A 126 -10.58 -11.39 -17.98
C SER A 126 -11.42 -10.12 -17.81
N ARG A 127 -12.43 -9.96 -18.70
CA ARG A 127 -13.37 -8.84 -18.59
C ARG A 127 -14.04 -8.78 -17.22
N HIS A 128 -14.48 -9.91 -16.67
CA HIS A 128 -15.16 -9.96 -15.38
C HIS A 128 -14.23 -9.51 -14.23
N ILE A 129 -12.96 -9.91 -14.25
CA ILE A 129 -12.03 -9.45 -13.21
C ILE A 129 -11.84 -7.94 -13.28
N ILE A 130 -11.72 -7.39 -14.48
CA ILE A 130 -11.53 -5.94 -14.65
C ILE A 130 -12.82 -5.17 -14.34
N ASP A 131 -13.94 -5.55 -14.96
CA ASP A 131 -15.16 -4.75 -14.91
C ASP A 131 -15.92 -4.91 -13.58
N ASP A 132 -15.88 -6.11 -12.97
CA ASP A 132 -16.67 -6.42 -11.77
C ASP A 132 -15.85 -6.28 -10.46
N LEU A 133 -14.50 -6.27 -10.53
CA LEU A 133 -13.64 -6.19 -9.35
C LEU A 133 -12.66 -5.01 -9.41
N ILE A 134 -11.69 -5.04 -10.34
CA ILE A 134 -10.55 -4.10 -10.34
C ILE A 134 -11.02 -2.65 -10.52
N ARG A 135 -11.77 -2.37 -11.58
CA ARG A 135 -12.26 -1.01 -11.87
C ARG A 135 -13.19 -0.46 -10.80
N PRO A 136 -14.18 -1.21 -10.28
CA PRO A 136 -14.97 -0.77 -9.13
C PRO A 136 -14.13 -0.42 -7.90
N ILE A 137 -13.18 -1.27 -7.50
CA ILE A 137 -12.29 -0.98 -6.37
C ILE A 137 -11.48 0.30 -6.61
N MET A 138 -10.91 0.48 -7.81
CA MET A 138 -10.17 1.71 -8.13
C MET A 138 -11.03 2.96 -7.96
N ARG A 139 -12.28 2.93 -8.42
CA ARG A 139 -13.23 4.03 -8.25
C ARG A 139 -13.59 4.27 -6.78
N GLU A 140 -13.80 3.21 -6.01
CA GLU A 140 -14.05 3.30 -4.56
C GLU A 140 -12.86 3.94 -3.83
N ILE A 141 -11.61 3.58 -4.18
CA ILE A 141 -10.40 4.17 -3.61
C ILE A 141 -10.25 5.66 -3.99
N ILE A 142 -10.52 6.03 -5.25
CA ILE A 142 -10.48 7.42 -5.69
C ILE A 142 -11.53 8.24 -4.93
N ALA A 143 -12.77 7.75 -4.85
CA ALA A 143 -13.83 8.43 -4.10
C ALA A 143 -13.49 8.58 -2.61
N ALA A 144 -12.87 7.58 -2.00
CA ALA A 144 -12.40 7.65 -0.61
C ALA A 144 -11.30 8.71 -0.43
N ALA A 145 -10.34 8.76 -1.36
CA ALA A 145 -9.28 9.78 -1.35
C ALA A 145 -9.85 11.20 -1.44
N GLU A 146 -10.77 11.44 -2.38
CA GLU A 146 -11.43 12.73 -2.57
C GLU A 146 -12.25 13.14 -1.34
N ALA A 147 -12.99 12.21 -0.74
CA ALA A 147 -13.72 12.44 0.50
C ALA A 147 -12.80 12.74 1.69
N CYS A 148 -11.55 12.26 1.66
CA CYS A 148 -10.50 12.58 2.63
C CYS A 148 -9.75 13.90 2.30
N GLY A 149 -10.15 14.63 1.25
CA GLY A 149 -9.55 15.92 0.86
C GLY A 149 -8.35 15.79 -0.09
N VAL A 150 -8.09 14.59 -0.60
CA VAL A 150 -7.01 14.34 -1.57
C VAL A 150 -7.61 14.25 -2.97
N SER A 151 -7.35 15.24 -3.81
CA SER A 151 -7.97 15.40 -5.14
C SER A 151 -6.93 15.55 -6.25
N GLY A 152 -7.40 15.82 -7.47
CA GLY A 152 -6.56 16.07 -8.65
C GLY A 152 -6.10 14.79 -9.34
N PHE A 153 -6.85 13.70 -9.18
CA PHE A 153 -6.67 12.49 -9.98
C PHE A 153 -7.28 12.67 -11.38
N PRO A 154 -6.62 12.18 -12.45
CA PRO A 154 -7.23 12.15 -13.77
C PRO A 154 -8.52 11.31 -13.76
N GLU A 155 -9.53 11.75 -14.51
CA GLU A 155 -10.82 11.03 -14.61
C GLU A 155 -10.62 9.60 -15.15
N ASP A 156 -9.66 9.42 -16.04
CA ASP A 156 -9.31 8.14 -16.65
C ASP A 156 -8.21 7.37 -15.89
N LEU A 157 -7.88 7.78 -14.65
CA LEU A 157 -6.85 7.12 -13.84
C LEU A 157 -7.05 5.60 -13.74
N PRO A 158 -8.27 5.05 -13.54
CA PRO A 158 -8.46 3.59 -13.57
C PRO A 158 -7.96 2.95 -14.87
N GLU A 159 -8.27 3.55 -16.02
CA GLU A 159 -7.86 3.02 -17.32
C GLU A 159 -6.35 3.12 -17.56
N ILE A 160 -5.73 4.20 -17.10
CA ILE A 160 -4.27 4.37 -17.12
C ILE A 160 -3.62 3.26 -16.29
N VAL A 161 -4.13 3.02 -15.08
CA VAL A 161 -3.58 2.01 -14.17
C VAL A 161 -3.81 0.59 -14.70
N ILE A 162 -5.01 0.29 -15.23
CA ILE A 162 -5.32 -1.02 -15.81
C ILE A 162 -4.38 -1.37 -16.98
N ARG A 163 -3.99 -0.38 -17.77
CA ARG A 163 -3.12 -0.57 -18.95
C ARG A 163 -1.63 -0.40 -18.65
N GLY A 164 -1.28 -0.05 -17.41
CA GLY A 164 0.10 0.31 -17.04
C GLY A 164 1.08 -0.85 -17.11
N ASP A 165 0.66 -2.05 -16.72
CA ASP A 165 1.55 -3.21 -16.74
C ASP A 165 1.68 -3.80 -18.15
N PRO A 166 2.89 -4.21 -18.59
CA PRO A 166 3.07 -4.94 -19.84
C PRO A 166 2.30 -6.26 -19.84
N ILE A 167 1.71 -6.64 -20.99
CA ILE A 167 0.90 -7.87 -21.12
C ILE A 167 1.73 -9.13 -21.41
N ASP A 168 2.98 -8.95 -21.76
CA ASP A 168 3.94 -9.99 -22.10
C ASP A 168 4.85 -10.39 -20.94
N THR A 169 4.50 -9.98 -19.74
CA THR A 169 5.19 -10.33 -18.49
C THR A 169 4.36 -11.28 -17.64
N GLU A 170 4.98 -11.87 -16.62
CA GLU A 170 4.31 -12.63 -15.57
C GLU A 170 4.34 -11.87 -14.23
N PHE A 171 4.07 -10.57 -14.28
CA PHE A 171 4.18 -9.71 -13.12
C PHE A 171 3.15 -10.08 -12.04
N LYS A 172 3.65 -10.51 -10.88
CA LYS A 172 2.84 -10.79 -9.69
C LYS A 172 3.04 -9.70 -8.65
N PRO A 173 1.95 -9.04 -8.22
CA PRO A 173 2.01 -8.09 -7.13
C PRO A 173 2.54 -8.70 -5.83
N SER A 174 3.16 -7.87 -4.97
CA SER A 174 3.80 -8.32 -3.72
C SER A 174 2.89 -9.14 -2.82
N MET A 175 1.62 -8.73 -2.65
CA MET A 175 0.65 -9.45 -1.83
C MET A 175 0.36 -10.85 -2.36
N ALA A 176 0.33 -11.05 -3.67
CA ALA A 176 0.17 -12.39 -4.28
C ALA A 176 1.40 -13.25 -4.03
N GLN A 177 2.60 -12.67 -4.14
CA GLN A 177 3.84 -13.37 -3.81
C GLN A 177 3.90 -13.80 -2.33
N ASP A 178 3.44 -12.93 -1.41
CA ASP A 178 3.35 -13.25 0.01
C ASP A 178 2.36 -14.38 0.29
N ALA A 179 1.19 -14.35 -0.36
CA ALA A 179 0.17 -15.39 -0.25
C ALA A 179 0.69 -16.75 -0.75
N GLU A 180 1.38 -16.79 -1.88
CA GLU A 180 1.97 -18.02 -2.45
C GLU A 180 3.05 -18.62 -1.54
N LYS A 181 3.85 -17.78 -0.88
CA LYS A 181 4.85 -18.19 0.09
C LYS A 181 4.24 -18.59 1.45
N GLY A 182 2.91 -18.53 1.61
CA GLY A 182 2.25 -18.71 2.89
C GLY A 182 2.66 -17.64 3.92
N GLY A 183 3.00 -16.45 3.44
CA GLY A 183 3.39 -15.29 4.22
C GLY A 183 2.21 -14.49 4.76
N PHE A 184 2.49 -13.60 5.72
CA PHE A 184 1.52 -12.57 6.11
C PHE A 184 1.46 -11.48 5.04
N MET A 185 0.24 -11.04 4.73
CA MET A 185 -0.03 -10.01 3.75
C MET A 185 -0.29 -8.66 4.45
N GLU A 186 0.06 -7.54 3.81
CA GLU A 186 -0.17 -6.17 4.30
C GLU A 186 -1.65 -5.74 4.17
N ILE A 187 -2.59 -6.60 4.62
CA ILE A 187 -4.03 -6.43 4.40
C ILE A 187 -4.54 -5.14 5.03
N GLU A 188 -4.12 -4.85 6.27
CA GLU A 188 -4.67 -3.72 7.03
C GLU A 188 -4.34 -2.39 6.35
N ASN A 189 -3.07 -2.12 6.08
CA ASN A 189 -2.65 -0.82 5.57
C ASN A 189 -2.99 -0.61 4.07
N ILE A 190 -3.04 -1.68 3.28
CA ILE A 190 -3.35 -1.56 1.83
C ILE A 190 -4.85 -1.55 1.57
N VAL A 191 -5.64 -2.34 2.32
CA VAL A 191 -7.07 -2.52 2.07
C VAL A 191 -7.92 -2.01 3.23
N GLY A 192 -7.58 -2.38 4.46
CA GLY A 192 -8.36 -2.07 5.66
C GLY A 192 -8.40 -0.57 5.97
N GLU A 193 -7.25 0.12 5.96
CA GLU A 193 -7.21 1.56 6.27
C GLU A 193 -7.93 2.41 5.23
N PRO A 194 -7.70 2.27 3.90
CA PRO A 194 -8.49 3.00 2.93
C PRO A 194 -9.99 2.76 3.03
N LEU A 195 -10.40 1.50 3.30
CA LEU A 195 -11.81 1.16 3.53
C LEU A 195 -12.38 1.90 4.75
N ARG A 196 -11.67 1.90 5.87
CA ARG A 196 -12.09 2.59 7.09
C ARG A 196 -12.19 4.10 6.89
N GLU A 197 -11.20 4.70 6.24
CA GLU A 197 -11.20 6.14 5.98
C GLU A 197 -12.35 6.56 5.05
N GLY A 198 -12.57 5.81 3.95
CA GLY A 198 -13.71 6.06 3.05
C GLY A 198 -15.05 5.91 3.77
N MET A 199 -15.25 4.84 4.54
CA MET A 199 -16.47 4.61 5.31
C MET A 199 -16.73 5.70 6.37
N LYS A 200 -15.70 6.19 7.07
CA LYS A 200 -15.82 7.34 8.00
C LYS A 200 -16.31 8.62 7.30
N LYS A 201 -16.04 8.75 6.02
CA LYS A 201 -16.46 9.88 5.16
C LYS A 201 -17.78 9.62 4.43
N GLY A 202 -18.44 8.48 4.68
CA GLY A 202 -19.72 8.12 4.08
C GLY A 202 -19.60 7.59 2.64
N VAL A 203 -18.42 7.19 2.20
CA VAL A 203 -18.22 6.57 0.88
C VAL A 203 -18.65 5.09 0.96
N ASP A 204 -19.52 4.67 0.04
CA ASP A 204 -19.89 3.26 -0.11
C ASP A 204 -18.80 2.52 -0.90
N MET A 205 -18.26 1.46 -0.31
CA MET A 205 -17.13 0.70 -0.86
C MET A 205 -17.41 -0.82 -0.82
N PRO A 206 -18.50 -1.28 -1.47
CA PRO A 206 -18.97 -2.66 -1.35
C PRO A 206 -17.97 -3.68 -1.90
N THR A 207 -17.30 -3.34 -3.00
CA THR A 207 -16.36 -4.27 -3.66
C THR A 207 -15.11 -4.45 -2.81
N LEU A 208 -14.51 -3.36 -2.36
CA LEU A 208 -13.33 -3.39 -1.49
C LEU A 208 -13.64 -4.08 -0.16
N ARG A 209 -14.82 -3.85 0.41
CA ARG A 209 -15.29 -4.48 1.66
C ARG A 209 -15.38 -6.00 1.52
N THR A 210 -15.93 -6.48 0.40
CA THR A 210 -16.01 -7.92 0.12
C THR A 210 -14.62 -8.53 0.00
N VAL A 211 -13.74 -7.90 -0.77
CA VAL A 211 -12.34 -8.33 -0.94
C VAL A 211 -11.58 -8.33 0.39
N TYR A 212 -11.78 -7.32 1.23
CA TYR A 212 -11.19 -7.27 2.58
C TYR A 212 -11.62 -8.48 3.42
N GLY A 213 -12.90 -8.83 3.41
CA GLY A 213 -13.41 -10.02 4.11
C GLY A 213 -12.75 -11.32 3.63
N LEU A 214 -12.59 -11.50 2.33
CA LEU A 214 -11.92 -12.67 1.74
C LEU A 214 -10.44 -12.74 2.16
N LEU A 215 -9.73 -11.61 2.14
CA LEU A 215 -8.34 -11.54 2.58
C LEU A 215 -8.17 -11.89 4.07
N LYS A 216 -9.10 -11.44 4.93
CA LYS A 216 -9.08 -11.82 6.36
C LYS A 216 -9.24 -13.33 6.53
N GLY A 217 -10.08 -13.97 5.70
CA GLY A 217 -10.19 -15.42 5.66
C GLY A 217 -8.91 -16.11 5.22
N LEU A 218 -8.25 -15.62 4.17
CA LEU A 218 -6.94 -16.13 3.73
C LEU A 218 -5.88 -15.97 4.83
N GLN A 219 -5.83 -14.81 5.49
CA GLN A 219 -4.90 -14.56 6.59
C GLN A 219 -5.16 -15.50 7.79
N LEU A 220 -6.42 -15.86 8.04
CA LEU A 220 -6.77 -16.84 9.08
C LEU A 220 -6.17 -18.21 8.77
N LYS A 221 -6.25 -18.67 7.51
CA LYS A 221 -5.61 -19.92 7.05
C LYS A 221 -4.10 -19.90 7.26
N VAL A 222 -3.45 -18.76 6.98
CA VAL A 222 -2.01 -18.59 7.23
C VAL A 222 -1.69 -18.69 8.72
N LYS A 223 -2.50 -18.05 9.58
CA LYS A 223 -2.33 -18.15 11.04
C LYS A 223 -2.47 -19.58 11.53
N GLU A 224 -3.50 -20.30 11.05
CA GLU A 224 -3.73 -21.70 11.39
C GLU A 224 -2.54 -22.58 10.98
N SER A 225 -2.07 -22.48 9.74
CA SER A 225 -0.94 -23.26 9.24
C SER A 225 0.36 -23.01 10.00
N ARG A 226 0.49 -21.87 10.66
CA ARG A 226 1.64 -21.48 11.49
C ARG A 226 1.43 -21.75 12.99
N GLY A 227 0.30 -22.33 13.38
CA GLY A 227 -0.04 -22.59 14.79
C GLY A 227 -0.31 -21.32 15.61
N LEU A 228 -0.57 -20.18 14.95
CA LEU A 228 -0.88 -18.91 15.60
C LEU A 228 -2.37 -18.68 15.84
N TRP A 229 -3.19 -19.62 15.38
CA TRP A 229 -4.62 -19.67 15.62
C TRP A 229 -5.08 -21.12 15.61
N VAL A 230 -5.96 -21.46 16.54
CA VAL A 230 -6.58 -22.79 16.67
C VAL A 230 -8.09 -22.61 16.50
N PRO A 231 -8.78 -23.47 15.70
CA PRO A 231 -10.23 -23.41 15.57
C PRO A 231 -10.94 -23.52 16.91
N GLY A 232 -11.79 -22.55 17.20
CA GLY A 232 -12.58 -22.47 18.43
C GLY A 232 -13.28 -21.13 18.55
N PHE A 233 -14.36 -21.11 19.29
CA PHE A 233 -15.05 -19.86 19.60
C PHE A 233 -14.49 -19.26 20.89
N GLU A 234 -14.26 -17.95 20.86
CA GLU A 234 -13.96 -17.17 22.04
C GLU A 234 -15.25 -17.00 22.88
N ASN A 235 -15.11 -16.80 24.20
CA ASN A 235 -16.25 -16.55 25.08
C ASN A 235 -17.03 -15.31 24.60
N GLY A 236 -18.34 -15.49 24.40
CA GLY A 236 -19.20 -14.42 23.91
C GLY A 236 -19.17 -14.20 22.39
N HIS A 237 -18.59 -15.12 21.65
CA HIS A 237 -18.58 -15.03 20.17
C HIS A 237 -20.04 -15.09 19.65
N PRO A 238 -20.47 -14.14 18.77
CA PRO A 238 -21.86 -14.02 18.35
C PRO A 238 -22.40 -15.20 17.53
N TYR A 239 -21.51 -16.06 17.03
CA TYR A 239 -21.85 -17.25 16.22
C TYR A 239 -21.44 -18.57 16.92
N ALA A 240 -21.18 -18.53 18.23
CA ALA A 240 -20.90 -19.72 19.03
C ALA A 240 -22.18 -20.53 19.29
#